data_3def2fa01e1147b35d5b582731449265
#
_entry.id   3def2fa01e1147b35d5b582731449265
#
_cell.length_a   1.000
_cell.length_b   1.000
_cell.length_c   1.000
_cell.angle_alpha   90.00
_cell.angle_beta   90.00
_cell.angle_gamma   90.00
#
_symmetry.space_group_name_H-M   'P 1'
#
loop_
_entity.id
_entity.type
_entity.pdbx_description
1 polymer ?
#
loop_
_entity_poly.entity_id
_entity_poly.type
_entity_poly.pdbx_seq_one_letter_code
_entity_poly.pdbx_strand_id
1 'polypeptide(L)'
;MVFLVTESYVLDKTNLDRNLLSHNLKASMILAQKVNVTEILGDKLVDKIYDEINAGTLSGNYKSLVDNYLVDVVTYYTLYYATTNLLSKISNRGLQ
;
A
#
# COMPACT_ATOMS: atom_id res chain seq x y z
N MET A 1 -8.53 -3.99 9.12
CA MET A 1 -8.42 -3.14 7.93
C MET A 1 -8.38 -3.99 6.67
N VAL A 2 -9.06 -3.58 5.63
CA VAL A 2 -9.02 -4.27 4.34
C VAL A 2 -7.78 -3.80 3.56
N PHE A 3 -6.99 -4.74 3.07
CA PHE A 3 -5.84 -4.42 2.23
C PHE A 3 -6.20 -4.58 0.75
N LEU A 4 -5.83 -3.60 -0.06
CA LEU A 4 -6.04 -3.63 -1.51
C LEU A 4 -4.99 -4.46 -2.23
N VAL A 5 -3.83 -4.67 -1.60
CA VAL A 5 -2.73 -5.48 -2.15
C VAL A 5 -2.20 -6.41 -1.06
N THR A 6 -1.49 -7.47 -1.47
CA THR A 6 -0.80 -8.35 -0.54
C THR A 6 0.67 -7.94 -0.40
N GLU A 7 1.28 -8.34 0.70
CA GLU A 7 2.72 -8.10 0.89
C GLU A 7 3.54 -8.79 -0.21
N SER A 8 3.16 -10.00 -0.60
CA SER A 8 3.83 -10.72 -1.69
C SER A 8 3.79 -9.94 -3.00
N TYR A 9 2.64 -9.36 -3.33
CA TYR A 9 2.50 -8.56 -4.55
C TYR A 9 3.45 -7.37 -4.55
N VAL A 10 3.50 -6.64 -3.43
CA VAL A 10 4.38 -5.48 -3.31
C VAL A 10 5.84 -5.88 -3.42
N LEU A 11 6.24 -6.95 -2.73
CA LEU A 11 7.62 -7.43 -2.76
C LEU A 11 8.05 -7.89 -4.15
N ASP A 12 7.12 -8.49 -4.92
CA ASP A 12 7.42 -8.94 -6.28
C ASP A 12 7.65 -7.78 -7.25
N LYS A 13 7.16 -6.59 -6.92
CA LYS A 13 7.32 -5.39 -7.75
C LYS A 13 8.57 -4.59 -7.44
N THR A 14 9.36 -4.98 -6.44
CA THR A 14 10.58 -4.28 -6.07
C THR A 14 11.82 -5.05 -6.49
N ASN A 15 12.89 -4.31 -6.78
CA ASN A 15 14.21 -4.86 -7.03
C ASN A 15 15.07 -4.89 -5.76
N LEU A 16 14.54 -4.42 -4.65
CA LEU A 16 15.26 -4.38 -3.38
C LEU A 16 15.17 -5.71 -2.65
N ASP A 17 16.06 -5.90 -1.68
CA ASP A 17 16.08 -7.12 -0.87
C ASP A 17 14.77 -7.24 -0.09
N ARG A 18 14.08 -8.37 -0.27
CA ARG A 18 12.81 -8.64 0.39
C ARG A 18 12.95 -8.65 1.91
N ASN A 19 14.07 -9.12 2.42
CA ASN A 19 14.32 -9.19 3.87
C ASN A 19 14.48 -7.80 4.49
N LEU A 20 15.01 -6.84 3.74
CA LEU A 20 15.16 -5.47 4.21
C LEU A 20 13.81 -4.74 4.29
N LEU A 21 12.91 -5.03 3.35
CA LEU A 21 11.64 -4.33 3.25
C LEU A 21 10.54 -4.94 4.11
N SER A 22 10.54 -6.27 4.28
CA SER A 22 9.42 -6.99 4.90
C SER A 22 9.13 -6.55 6.34
N HIS A 23 10.15 -6.08 7.06
CA HIS A 23 10.02 -5.72 8.47
C HIS A 23 8.98 -4.60 8.70
N ASN A 24 8.93 -3.59 7.83
CA ASN A 24 8.04 -2.45 7.97
C ASN A 24 7.00 -2.35 6.86
N LEU A 25 6.88 -3.39 6.04
CA LEU A 25 6.06 -3.31 4.84
C LEU A 25 4.58 -3.11 5.16
N LYS A 26 4.07 -3.85 6.14
CA LYS A 26 2.66 -3.78 6.51
C LYS A 26 2.28 -2.39 7.02
N ALA A 27 3.13 -1.78 7.83
CA ALA A 27 2.90 -0.41 8.31
C ALA A 27 2.87 0.59 7.16
N SER A 28 3.77 0.41 6.17
CA SER A 28 3.80 1.26 4.98
C SER A 28 2.55 1.07 4.11
N MET A 29 2.05 -0.16 4.01
CA MET A 29 0.79 -0.46 3.30
C MET A 29 -0.40 0.23 3.95
N ILE A 30 -0.48 0.19 5.27
CA ILE A 30 -1.55 0.86 6.02
C ILE A 30 -1.50 2.36 5.78
N LEU A 31 -0.32 2.95 5.85
CA LEU A 31 -0.14 4.38 5.62
C LEU A 31 -0.54 4.77 4.20
N ALA A 32 -0.10 4.00 3.20
CA ALA A 32 -0.46 4.24 1.81
C ALA A 32 -1.97 4.24 1.60
N GLN A 33 -2.68 3.29 2.19
CA GLN A 33 -4.13 3.21 2.03
C GLN A 33 -4.86 4.30 2.81
N LYS A 34 -4.49 4.55 4.05
CA LYS A 34 -5.16 5.54 4.88
C LYS A 34 -4.95 6.98 4.41
N VAL A 35 -3.76 7.29 3.95
CA VAL A 35 -3.43 8.65 3.53
C VAL A 35 -3.66 8.85 2.05
N ASN A 36 -2.97 8.08 1.21
CA ASN A 36 -2.93 8.38 -0.23
C ASN A 36 -4.20 7.96 -0.95
N VAL A 37 -4.73 6.78 -0.68
CA VAL A 37 -5.97 6.33 -1.33
C VAL A 37 -7.14 7.18 -0.86
N THR A 38 -7.23 7.46 0.42
CA THR A 38 -8.29 8.29 0.98
C THR A 38 -8.24 9.71 0.43
N GLU A 39 -7.03 10.27 0.27
CA GLU A 39 -6.85 11.61 -0.29
C GLU A 39 -7.32 11.69 -1.74
N ILE A 40 -7.04 10.65 -2.52
CA ILE A 40 -7.42 10.60 -3.94
C ILE A 40 -8.93 10.41 -4.11
N LEU A 41 -9.53 9.50 -3.38
CA LEU A 41 -10.92 9.08 -3.57
C LEU A 41 -11.92 9.78 -2.66
N GLY A 42 -11.51 10.20 -1.48
CA GLY A 42 -12.40 10.68 -0.43
C GLY A 42 -12.93 9.55 0.44
N ASP A 43 -13.32 9.91 1.66
CA ASP A 43 -13.71 8.93 2.69
C ASP A 43 -14.90 8.06 2.28
N LYS A 44 -15.92 8.65 1.66
CA LYS A 44 -17.15 7.94 1.33
C LYS A 44 -16.91 6.84 0.30
N LEU A 45 -16.13 7.14 -0.73
CA LEU A 45 -15.84 6.16 -1.78
C LEU A 45 -14.93 5.05 -1.27
N VAL A 46 -13.93 5.41 -0.45
CA VAL A 46 -13.03 4.43 0.17
C VAL A 46 -13.83 3.48 1.05
N ASP A 47 -14.71 4.00 1.90
CA ASP A 47 -15.55 3.18 2.78
C ASP A 47 -16.45 2.23 1.98
N LYS A 48 -17.03 2.71 0.89
CA LYS A 48 -17.87 1.89 0.02
C LYS A 48 -17.06 0.74 -0.59
N ILE A 49 -15.87 1.01 -1.09
CA ILE A 49 -15.02 -0.02 -1.69
C ILE A 49 -14.61 -1.06 -0.64
N TYR A 50 -14.21 -0.61 0.55
CA TYR A 50 -13.84 -1.54 1.62
C TYR A 50 -15.01 -2.40 2.06
N ASP A 51 -16.21 -1.84 2.16
CA ASP A 51 -17.40 -2.59 2.52
C ASP A 51 -17.73 -3.66 1.47
N GLU A 52 -17.60 -3.33 0.19
CA GLU A 52 -17.84 -4.30 -0.88
C GLU A 52 -16.79 -5.41 -0.92
N ILE A 53 -15.53 -5.09 -0.64
CA ILE A 53 -14.48 -6.12 -0.54
C ILE A 53 -14.79 -7.07 0.61
N ASN A 54 -15.16 -6.55 1.78
CA ASN A 54 -15.50 -7.37 2.94
C ASN A 54 -16.71 -8.27 2.69
N ALA A 55 -17.68 -7.77 1.94
CA ALA A 55 -18.89 -8.51 1.61
C ALA A 55 -18.70 -9.47 0.43
N GLY A 56 -17.58 -9.37 -0.28
CA GLY A 56 -17.34 -10.17 -1.47
C GLY A 56 -18.16 -9.75 -2.68
N THR A 57 -18.63 -8.50 -2.71
CA THR A 57 -19.52 -7.99 -3.76
C THR A 57 -18.85 -6.97 -4.69
N LEU A 58 -17.55 -6.76 -4.56
CA LEU A 58 -16.83 -5.80 -5.40
C LEU A 58 -16.90 -6.24 -6.87
N SER A 59 -17.43 -5.36 -7.71
CA SER A 59 -17.64 -5.66 -9.13
C SER A 59 -17.75 -4.39 -9.96
N GLY A 60 -17.80 -4.55 -11.30
CA GLY A 60 -18.02 -3.46 -12.22
C GLY A 60 -16.93 -2.41 -12.20
N ASN A 61 -17.33 -1.15 -12.23
CA ASN A 61 -16.39 -0.02 -12.30
C ASN A 61 -15.51 0.10 -11.06
N TYR A 62 -16.04 -0.24 -9.90
CA TYR A 62 -15.26 -0.20 -8.65
C TYR A 62 -14.16 -1.25 -8.65
N LYS A 63 -14.46 -2.45 -9.16
CA LYS A 63 -13.46 -3.50 -9.29
C LYS A 63 -12.37 -3.09 -10.29
N SER A 64 -12.74 -2.50 -11.42
CA SER A 64 -11.79 -2.00 -12.40
C SER A 64 -10.90 -0.90 -11.81
N LEU A 65 -11.47 -0.01 -11.02
CA LEU A 65 -10.72 1.05 -10.33
C LEU A 65 -9.67 0.43 -9.39
N VAL A 66 -10.07 -0.54 -8.58
CA VAL A 66 -9.16 -1.21 -7.66
C VAL A 66 -8.06 -1.94 -8.43
N ASP A 67 -8.44 -2.81 -9.38
CA ASP A 67 -7.49 -3.70 -10.05
C ASP A 67 -6.51 -2.94 -10.96
N ASN A 68 -6.98 -1.87 -11.63
CA ASN A 68 -6.18 -1.18 -12.65
C ASN A 68 -5.45 0.05 -12.14
N TYR A 69 -5.91 0.65 -11.04
CA TYR A 69 -5.33 1.91 -10.53
C TYR A 69 -4.93 1.83 -9.07
N LEU A 70 -5.84 1.43 -8.18
CA LEU A 70 -5.57 1.50 -6.74
C LEU A 70 -4.48 0.53 -6.29
N VAL A 71 -4.43 -0.65 -6.89
CA VAL A 71 -3.37 -1.64 -6.61
C VAL A 71 -2.00 -1.03 -6.90
N ASP A 72 -1.86 -0.36 -8.04
CA ASP A 72 -0.61 0.27 -8.43
C ASP A 72 -0.27 1.48 -7.53
N VAL A 73 -1.27 2.28 -7.20
CA VAL A 73 -1.09 3.44 -6.30
C VAL A 73 -0.62 2.98 -4.92
N VAL A 74 -1.27 1.98 -4.36
CA VAL A 74 -0.90 1.45 -3.04
C VAL A 74 0.51 0.86 -3.09
N THR A 75 0.82 0.10 -4.13
CA THR A 75 2.15 -0.50 -4.28
C THR A 75 3.23 0.58 -4.35
N TYR A 76 3.02 1.61 -5.17
CA TYR A 76 3.97 2.70 -5.31
C TYR A 76 4.24 3.41 -3.99
N TYR A 77 3.18 3.82 -3.29
CA TYR A 77 3.35 4.54 -2.03
C TYR A 77 3.88 3.65 -0.91
N THR A 78 3.52 2.37 -0.91
CA THR A 78 4.07 1.41 0.04
C THR A 78 5.59 1.32 -0.10
N LEU A 79 6.07 1.17 -1.32
CA LEU A 79 7.50 1.11 -1.58
C LEU A 79 8.19 2.43 -1.26
N TYR A 80 7.54 3.55 -1.56
CA TYR A 80 8.06 4.87 -1.21
C TYR A 80 8.28 5.01 0.30
N TYR A 81 7.27 4.68 1.09
CA TYR A 81 7.37 4.79 2.55
C TYR A 81 8.37 3.78 3.13
N ALA A 82 8.35 2.56 2.66
CA ALA A 82 9.27 1.52 3.14
C ALA A 82 10.72 1.88 2.83
N THR A 83 10.99 2.35 1.63
CA THR A 83 12.34 2.75 1.19
C THR A 83 12.81 3.98 1.97
N THR A 84 11.95 4.95 2.18
CA THR A 84 12.28 6.15 2.95
C THR A 84 12.64 5.80 4.39
N ASN A 85 11.88 4.93 5.02
CA ASN A 85 12.17 4.45 6.38
C ASN A 85 13.51 3.73 6.45
N LEU A 86 13.80 2.88 5.46
CA LEU A 86 15.06 2.14 5.40
C LEU A 86 16.26 3.09 5.28
N LEU A 87 16.16 4.07 4.37
CA LEU A 87 17.22 5.07 4.18
C LEU A 87 17.46 5.89 5.44
N SER A 88 16.39 6.27 6.13
CA SER A 88 16.50 7.01 7.39
C SER A 88 17.25 6.21 8.45
N LYS A 89 16.96 4.92 8.59
CA LYS A 89 17.64 4.05 9.54
C LYS A 89 19.13 3.88 9.21
N ILE A 90 19.44 3.69 7.92
CA ILE A 90 20.83 3.55 7.47
C ILE A 90 21.59 4.84 7.74
N SER A 91 20.99 5.99 7.44
CA SER A 91 21.60 7.30 7.65
C SER A 91 21.88 7.56 9.13
N ASN A 92 20.95 7.24 10.01
CA ASN A 92 21.13 7.39 11.45
C ASN A 92 22.27 6.53 11.99
N ARG A 93 22.39 5.30 11.49
CA ARG A 93 23.49 4.42 11.88
C ARG A 93 24.83 4.89 11.34
N GLY A 94 24.84 5.43 10.14
CA GLY A 94 26.06 5.92 9.51
C GLY A 94 26.65 7.16 10.15
N LEU A 95 25.83 7.91 10.89
CA LEU A 95 26.28 9.13 11.59
C LEU A 95 26.89 8.84 12.96
N GLN A 96 26.81 7.63 13.42
CA GLN A 96 27.41 7.20 14.67
C GLN A 96 28.80 6.61 14.42
#